data_690d76485918801b936b22afbe9e68bf
#
_entry.id   690d76485918801b936b22afbe9e68bf
#
_cell.length_a   1.000
_cell.length_b   1.000
_cell.length_c   1.000
_cell.angle_alpha   90.00
_cell.angle_beta   90.00
_cell.angle_gamma   90.00
#
_symmetry.space_group_name_H-M   'P 1'
#
loop_
_entity.id
_entity.type
_entity.pdbx_description
1 polymer ?
#
loop_
_entity_poly.entity_id
_entity_poly.type
_entity_poly.pdbx_seq_one_letter_code
_entity_poly.pdbx_strand_id
1 'polypeptide(L)'
;MLEIINEFSDNSLGKVPCFNSIKNWILKCGLNTYNNVSKNLSGENYAVVIDESMMIGSCKSLLTLAIPAKHHGKPISHADTMIIGINNSDSFNGESVGDCLMKSVERIGHKPQYVICDNDHKIINGVKSTGIRYHLDITHSLGMFLERTYKSEDDFINFTKQMSLAQFKYNMRKEAYLLPPRQRTISRFINLDNWVKWASRVLEKYHILSKSEQEMLFFIPQSASFINEMTEVMKCIRHIESICKYHGLSKDTAQMCIKNVLDSLMGQTERMRALGTSIIHYITNEVKWLDKEDCHNNSTDIIESVFGIFKRKKSPNKLYGVTSYILSLASKPAFSTRRTTKKVDIKLHLETVKMKHISKWRSENIPQNLVTKRIKVLAS
;
A
#
# COMPACT_ATOMS: atom_id res chain seq x y z
N MET A 1 -11.37 -12.23 25.74
CA MET A 1 -12.07 -13.04 24.71
C MET A 1 -11.81 -14.55 24.88
N LEU A 2 -10.54 -15.03 24.89
CA LEU A 2 -10.28 -16.47 25.11
C LEU A 2 -10.77 -16.97 26.47
N GLU A 3 -10.66 -16.18 27.53
CA GLU A 3 -11.21 -16.49 28.86
C GLU A 3 -12.72 -16.65 28.81
N ILE A 4 -13.42 -15.71 28.15
CA ILE A 4 -14.89 -15.80 27.98
C ILE A 4 -15.27 -17.06 27.18
N ILE A 5 -14.55 -17.34 26.07
CA ILE A 5 -14.80 -18.57 25.28
C ILE A 5 -14.57 -19.81 26.13
N ASN A 6 -13.52 -19.80 26.96
CA ASN A 6 -13.21 -20.92 27.83
C ASN A 6 -14.31 -21.15 28.89
N GLU A 7 -14.83 -20.07 29.50
CA GLU A 7 -15.98 -20.15 30.39
C GLU A 7 -17.24 -20.74 29.70
N PHE A 8 -17.58 -20.23 28.52
CA PHE A 8 -18.73 -20.75 27.76
C PHE A 8 -18.56 -22.18 27.22
N SER A 9 -17.34 -22.70 27.20
CA SER A 9 -17.03 -24.07 26.80
C SER A 9 -16.68 -24.99 27.96
N ASP A 10 -17.19 -24.70 29.16
CA ASP A 10 -16.95 -25.47 30.39
C ASP A 10 -15.45 -25.71 30.67
N ASN A 11 -14.62 -24.70 30.42
CA ASN A 11 -13.17 -24.73 30.57
C ASN A 11 -12.47 -25.78 29.67
N SER A 12 -13.08 -26.13 28.53
CA SER A 12 -12.52 -27.13 27.59
C SER A 12 -11.17 -26.73 27.00
N LEU A 13 -10.82 -25.43 26.99
CA LEU A 13 -9.52 -24.92 26.54
C LEU A 13 -8.40 -25.11 27.60
N GLY A 14 -8.75 -25.50 28.82
CA GLY A 14 -7.81 -25.58 29.92
C GLY A 14 -7.20 -24.23 30.31
N LYS A 15 -5.89 -24.18 30.56
CA LYS A 15 -5.22 -22.94 30.94
C LYS A 15 -5.10 -21.97 29.77
N VAL A 16 -5.84 -20.86 29.83
CA VAL A 16 -5.81 -19.79 28.82
C VAL A 16 -4.46 -19.06 28.87
N PRO A 17 -3.76 -18.90 27.73
CA PRO A 17 -2.48 -18.20 27.69
C PRO A 17 -2.69 -16.70 27.87
N CYS A 18 -1.81 -16.06 28.67
CA CYS A 18 -1.81 -14.61 28.82
C CYS A 18 -1.37 -13.89 27.53
N PHE A 19 -1.71 -12.60 27.40
CA PHE A 19 -1.37 -11.76 26.26
C PHE A 19 0.12 -11.82 25.88
N ASN A 20 1.02 -11.79 26.86
CA ASN A 20 2.46 -11.86 26.60
C ASN A 20 2.89 -13.21 26.01
N SER A 21 2.28 -14.31 26.44
CA SER A 21 2.52 -15.63 25.85
C SER A 21 2.13 -15.67 24.38
N ILE A 22 0.92 -15.19 24.06
CA ILE A 22 0.43 -15.12 22.67
C ILE A 22 1.33 -14.22 21.83
N LYS A 23 1.70 -13.03 22.33
CA LYS A 23 2.64 -12.12 21.67
C LYS A 23 3.98 -12.79 21.39
N ASN A 24 4.55 -13.49 22.35
CA ASN A 24 5.82 -14.19 22.20
C ASN A 24 5.73 -15.32 21.16
N TRP A 25 4.61 -16.05 21.12
CA TRP A 25 4.37 -17.07 20.11
C TRP A 25 4.32 -16.47 18.70
N ILE A 26 3.60 -15.36 18.51
CA ILE A 26 3.54 -14.65 17.23
C ILE A 26 4.94 -14.21 16.78
N LEU A 27 5.75 -13.67 17.70
CA LEU A 27 7.11 -13.24 17.38
C LEU A 27 8.02 -14.42 17.00
N LYS A 28 7.91 -15.55 17.72
CA LYS A 28 8.65 -16.78 17.39
C LYS A 28 8.25 -17.33 16.03
N CYS A 29 6.95 -17.43 15.75
CA CYS A 29 6.45 -17.84 14.43
C CYS A 29 6.95 -16.89 13.33
N GLY A 30 6.87 -15.57 13.57
CA GLY A 30 7.34 -14.57 12.63
C GLY A 30 8.83 -14.71 12.32
N LEU A 31 9.68 -14.81 13.32
CA LEU A 31 11.13 -14.96 13.12
C LEU A 31 11.47 -16.30 12.44
N ASN A 32 10.81 -17.39 12.81
CA ASN A 32 11.05 -18.67 12.16
C ASN A 32 10.64 -18.66 10.68
N THR A 33 9.46 -18.13 10.35
CA THR A 33 9.03 -17.97 8.97
C THR A 33 9.99 -17.08 8.18
N TYR A 34 10.40 -15.96 8.77
CA TYR A 34 11.36 -15.03 8.16
C TYR A 34 12.72 -15.69 7.89
N ASN A 35 13.22 -16.51 8.79
CA ASN A 35 14.51 -17.20 8.62
C ASN A 35 14.46 -18.36 7.61
N ASN A 36 13.29 -18.96 7.40
CA ASN A 36 13.11 -20.09 6.47
C ASN A 36 12.55 -19.68 5.11
N VAL A 37 12.62 -18.41 4.76
CA VAL A 37 12.02 -17.88 3.52
C VAL A 37 12.60 -18.55 2.26
N SER A 38 13.89 -18.85 2.21
CA SER A 38 14.55 -19.54 1.09
C SER A 38 13.94 -20.93 0.83
N LYS A 39 13.67 -21.69 1.90
CA LYS A 39 13.05 -23.03 1.78
C LYS A 39 11.64 -22.95 1.22
N ASN A 40 10.90 -21.91 1.58
CA ASN A 40 9.52 -21.71 1.16
C ASN A 40 9.39 -21.23 -0.28
N LEU A 41 10.41 -20.54 -0.81
CA LEU A 41 10.46 -20.02 -2.19
C LEU A 41 11.34 -20.85 -3.14
N SER A 42 11.93 -21.95 -2.65
CA SER A 42 12.80 -22.81 -3.46
C SER A 42 12.05 -23.33 -4.69
N GLY A 43 12.57 -23.03 -5.90
CA GLY A 43 11.97 -23.43 -7.17
C GLY A 43 10.72 -22.66 -7.60
N GLU A 44 10.26 -21.66 -6.83
CA GLU A 44 9.11 -20.84 -7.19
C GLU A 44 9.54 -19.62 -8.02
N ASN A 45 8.80 -19.33 -9.08
CA ASN A 45 8.93 -18.08 -9.83
C ASN A 45 8.20 -16.97 -9.05
N TYR A 46 8.96 -15.98 -8.58
CA TYR A 46 8.44 -14.89 -7.78
C TYR A 46 8.80 -13.51 -8.35
N ALA A 47 8.00 -12.54 -8.01
CA ALA A 47 8.28 -11.12 -8.15
C ALA A 47 8.40 -10.49 -6.76
N VAL A 48 8.92 -9.28 -6.73
CA VAL A 48 9.11 -8.53 -5.49
C VAL A 48 8.27 -7.27 -5.49
N VAL A 49 7.63 -6.96 -4.36
CA VAL A 49 7.07 -5.64 -4.07
C VAL A 49 7.92 -4.99 -3.00
N ILE A 50 8.40 -3.77 -3.24
CA ILE A 50 9.23 -3.01 -2.31
C ILE A 50 8.65 -1.62 -2.07
N ASP A 51 8.57 -1.21 -0.82
CA ASP A 51 8.11 0.12 -0.43
C ASP A 51 8.64 0.54 0.95
N GLU A 52 8.72 1.87 1.16
CA GLU A 52 9.16 2.51 2.38
C GLU A 52 7.95 2.99 3.21
N SER A 53 7.90 2.64 4.47
CA SER A 53 6.87 3.18 5.37
C SER A 53 7.07 4.67 5.62
N MET A 54 5.99 5.36 5.96
CA MET A 54 6.11 6.63 6.67
C MET A 54 6.82 6.45 8.02
N MET A 55 7.34 7.56 8.57
CA MET A 55 7.99 7.58 9.89
C MET A 55 7.16 6.90 10.98
N ILE A 56 7.79 6.00 11.70
CA ILE A 56 7.27 5.31 12.87
C ILE A 56 8.19 5.63 14.04
N GLY A 57 7.86 6.68 14.79
CA GLY A 57 8.80 7.30 15.73
C GLY A 57 9.88 8.06 14.96
N SER A 58 11.16 7.72 15.19
CA SER A 58 12.32 8.25 14.46
C SER A 58 12.83 7.34 13.36
N CYS A 59 12.05 6.35 12.94
CA CYS A 59 12.52 5.29 12.07
C CYS A 59 11.54 5.04 10.93
N LYS A 60 12.06 4.73 9.77
CA LYS A 60 11.33 4.22 8.62
C LYS A 60 11.59 2.73 8.47
N SER A 61 10.63 2.01 7.91
CA SER A 61 10.78 0.59 7.59
C SER A 61 10.66 0.41 6.08
N LEU A 62 11.69 -0.17 5.47
CA LEU A 62 11.66 -0.64 4.09
C LEU A 62 11.29 -2.12 4.13
N LEU A 63 10.16 -2.47 3.54
CA LEU A 63 9.70 -3.86 3.42
C LEU A 63 9.92 -4.36 2.01
N THR A 64 10.26 -5.64 1.92
CA THR A 64 10.38 -6.36 0.66
C THR A 64 9.52 -7.61 0.76
N LEU A 65 8.53 -7.71 -0.13
CA LEU A 65 7.59 -8.83 -0.20
C LEU A 65 7.86 -9.67 -1.44
N ALA A 66 7.88 -10.99 -1.32
CA ALA A 66 7.75 -11.88 -2.46
C ALA A 66 6.26 -12.13 -2.74
N ILE A 67 5.92 -12.14 -4.02
CA ILE A 67 4.59 -12.45 -4.56
C ILE A 67 4.75 -13.41 -5.74
N PRO A 68 3.69 -14.14 -6.19
CA PRO A 68 3.76 -14.89 -7.43
C PRO A 68 4.13 -13.98 -8.60
N ALA A 69 5.09 -14.39 -9.43
CA ALA A 69 5.50 -13.61 -10.59
C ALA A 69 4.36 -13.49 -11.62
N LYS A 70 3.66 -14.60 -11.89
CA LYS A 70 2.49 -14.62 -12.79
C LYS A 70 1.24 -14.15 -12.07
N HIS A 71 0.47 -13.28 -12.71
CA HIS A 71 -0.84 -12.87 -12.23
C HIS A 71 -1.86 -14.02 -12.33
N HIS A 72 -2.73 -14.17 -11.34
CA HIS A 72 -3.65 -15.31 -11.21
C HIS A 72 -5.15 -14.91 -11.35
N GLY A 73 -5.46 -13.86 -12.12
CA GLY A 73 -6.84 -13.43 -12.37
C GLY A 73 -7.55 -12.79 -11.17
N LYS A 74 -6.80 -12.34 -10.17
CA LYS A 74 -7.33 -11.66 -8.98
C LYS A 74 -6.26 -10.80 -8.32
N PRO A 75 -6.65 -9.74 -7.58
CA PRO A 75 -5.70 -8.95 -6.82
C PRO A 75 -4.91 -9.78 -5.82
N ILE A 76 -3.65 -9.41 -5.59
CA ILE A 76 -2.78 -10.04 -4.61
C ILE A 76 -3.37 -9.88 -3.20
N SER A 77 -3.45 -10.95 -2.47
CA SER A 77 -3.90 -10.99 -1.08
C SER A 77 -2.75 -11.30 -0.11
N HIS A 78 -2.96 -11.08 1.19
CA HIS A 78 -1.96 -11.44 2.21
C HIS A 78 -1.54 -12.91 2.18
N ALA A 79 -2.41 -13.80 1.72
CA ALA A 79 -2.08 -15.22 1.60
C ALA A 79 -1.19 -15.52 0.40
N ASP A 80 -1.03 -14.57 -0.52
CA ASP A 80 -0.17 -14.68 -1.70
C ASP A 80 1.23 -14.09 -1.46
N THR A 81 1.50 -13.55 -0.26
CA THR A 81 2.72 -12.79 0.03
C THR A 81 3.61 -13.46 1.06
N MET A 82 4.91 -13.20 0.94
CA MET A 82 5.91 -13.57 1.94
C MET A 82 6.84 -12.38 2.20
N ILE A 83 7.09 -12.06 3.47
CA ILE A 83 8.07 -11.06 3.86
C ILE A 83 9.48 -11.62 3.66
N ILE A 84 10.23 -11.05 2.73
CA ILE A 84 11.61 -11.45 2.43
C ILE A 84 12.65 -10.45 2.94
N GLY A 85 12.24 -9.20 3.20
CA GLY A 85 13.11 -8.17 3.78
C GLY A 85 12.37 -7.29 4.77
N ILE A 86 12.99 -7.02 5.92
CA ILE A 86 12.57 -6.05 6.93
C ILE A 86 13.79 -5.22 7.29
N ASN A 87 13.88 -4.01 6.79
CA ASN A 87 14.99 -3.10 7.03
C ASN A 87 14.47 -1.85 7.73
N ASN A 88 15.18 -1.38 8.74
CA ASN A 88 14.76 -0.23 9.54
C ASN A 88 15.92 0.76 9.66
N SER A 89 15.67 2.02 9.33
CA SER A 89 16.66 3.11 9.36
C SER A 89 15.98 4.45 9.65
N ASP A 90 16.75 5.44 10.04
CA ASP A 90 16.26 6.83 10.17
C ASP A 90 15.92 7.42 8.79
N SER A 91 16.62 6.95 7.74
CA SER A 91 16.36 7.33 6.33
C SER A 91 16.90 6.25 5.38
N PHE A 92 16.40 6.23 4.14
CA PHE A 92 16.92 5.44 3.04
C PHE A 92 17.27 6.37 1.87
N ASN A 93 18.34 6.04 1.16
CA ASN A 93 18.72 6.60 -0.14
C ASN A 93 18.69 5.49 -1.21
N GLY A 94 18.96 5.82 -2.47
CA GLY A 94 18.91 4.85 -3.55
C GLY A 94 19.88 3.68 -3.34
N GLU A 95 21.11 3.93 -2.92
CA GLU A 95 22.12 2.90 -2.65
C GLU A 95 21.65 1.93 -1.55
N SER A 96 21.22 2.48 -0.41
CA SER A 96 20.73 1.65 0.71
C SER A 96 19.47 0.85 0.38
N VAL A 97 18.59 1.36 -0.50
CA VAL A 97 17.44 0.61 -1.02
C VAL A 97 17.90 -0.56 -1.89
N GLY A 98 18.86 -0.32 -2.81
CA GLY A 98 19.45 -1.35 -3.64
C GLY A 98 20.10 -2.46 -2.82
N ASP A 99 20.92 -2.10 -1.83
CA ASP A 99 21.56 -3.04 -0.91
C ASP A 99 20.55 -3.88 -0.12
N CYS A 100 19.48 -3.25 0.41
CA CYS A 100 18.42 -3.94 1.13
C CYS A 100 17.68 -4.94 0.22
N LEU A 101 17.41 -4.56 -1.02
CA LEU A 101 16.79 -5.43 -2.01
C LEU A 101 17.70 -6.62 -2.32
N MET A 102 18.98 -6.37 -2.63
CA MET A 102 19.94 -7.44 -2.94
C MET A 102 20.14 -8.41 -1.79
N LYS A 103 20.29 -7.92 -0.57
CA LYS A 103 20.34 -8.78 0.65
C LYS A 103 19.10 -9.66 0.78
N SER A 104 17.92 -9.13 0.44
CA SER A 104 16.68 -9.91 0.47
C SER A 104 16.66 -10.99 -0.62
N VAL A 105 17.15 -10.69 -1.81
CA VAL A 105 17.29 -11.63 -2.95
C VAL A 105 18.33 -12.73 -2.65
N GLU A 106 19.49 -12.37 -2.12
CA GLU A 106 20.54 -13.31 -1.72
C GLU A 106 20.05 -14.32 -0.69
N ARG A 107 19.21 -13.90 0.26
CA ARG A 107 18.61 -14.80 1.23
C ARG A 107 17.67 -15.83 0.62
N ILE A 108 17.08 -15.56 -0.55
CA ILE A 108 16.23 -16.51 -1.28
C ILE A 108 17.12 -17.50 -2.08
N GLY A 109 18.26 -17.05 -2.59
CA GLY A 109 19.20 -17.84 -3.36
C GLY A 109 19.01 -17.79 -4.88
N HIS A 110 17.97 -17.10 -5.36
CA HIS A 110 17.76 -16.84 -6.80
C HIS A 110 17.04 -15.50 -7.02
N LYS A 111 17.19 -14.92 -8.22
CA LYS A 111 16.65 -13.61 -8.57
C LYS A 111 15.13 -13.67 -8.82
N PRO A 112 14.39 -12.61 -8.45
CA PRO A 112 12.99 -12.45 -8.86
C PRO A 112 12.93 -12.19 -10.37
N GLN A 113 11.77 -12.45 -10.99
CA GLN A 113 11.54 -12.10 -12.39
C GLN A 113 11.49 -10.59 -12.58
N TYR A 114 10.88 -9.88 -11.66
CA TYR A 114 10.79 -8.41 -11.67
C TYR A 114 10.49 -7.86 -10.26
N VAL A 115 10.58 -6.54 -10.14
CA VAL A 115 10.24 -5.77 -8.94
C VAL A 115 9.07 -4.85 -9.25
N ILE A 116 8.17 -4.64 -8.30
CA ILE A 116 7.13 -3.60 -8.34
C ILE A 116 7.48 -2.57 -7.27
N CYS A 117 7.52 -1.31 -7.64
CA CYS A 117 7.78 -0.21 -6.72
C CYS A 117 6.92 1.02 -7.04
N ASP A 118 6.79 1.92 -6.07
CA ASP A 118 6.16 3.21 -6.30
C ASP A 118 7.06 4.16 -7.12
N ASN A 119 6.60 5.39 -7.34
CA ASN A 119 7.30 6.39 -8.14
C ASN A 119 8.30 7.24 -7.32
N ASP A 120 8.68 6.83 -6.09
CA ASP A 120 9.73 7.52 -5.32
C ASP A 120 11.09 7.33 -6.00
N HIS A 121 11.74 8.43 -6.32
CA HIS A 121 13.05 8.42 -7.00
C HIS A 121 14.13 7.60 -6.28
N LYS A 122 14.10 7.56 -4.94
CA LYS A 122 15.07 6.76 -4.16
C LYS A 122 14.85 5.27 -4.38
N ILE A 123 13.59 4.85 -4.37
CA ILE A 123 13.24 3.43 -4.58
C ILE A 123 13.57 3.04 -6.02
N ILE A 124 13.16 3.85 -7.00
CA ILE A 124 13.47 3.60 -8.43
C ILE A 124 14.98 3.50 -8.65
N ASN A 125 15.77 4.43 -8.11
CA ASN A 125 17.23 4.41 -8.28
C ASN A 125 17.86 3.18 -7.62
N GLY A 126 17.37 2.80 -6.43
CA GLY A 126 17.82 1.59 -5.76
C GLY A 126 17.47 0.31 -6.52
N VAL A 127 16.26 0.20 -7.07
CA VAL A 127 15.89 -0.95 -7.89
C VAL A 127 16.70 -0.99 -9.19
N LYS A 128 16.89 0.14 -9.86
CA LYS A 128 17.71 0.24 -11.08
C LYS A 128 19.15 -0.22 -10.85
N SER A 129 19.76 0.12 -9.72
CA SER A 129 21.15 -0.28 -9.42
C SER A 129 21.35 -1.79 -9.33
N THR A 130 20.27 -2.56 -9.04
CA THR A 130 20.33 -4.03 -8.99
C THR A 130 20.33 -4.73 -10.35
N GLY A 131 20.00 -4.01 -11.41
CA GLY A 131 19.84 -4.56 -12.77
C GLY A 131 18.61 -5.47 -12.95
N ILE A 132 17.73 -5.57 -11.95
CA ILE A 132 16.49 -6.34 -12.06
C ILE A 132 15.44 -5.49 -12.78
N ARG A 133 14.68 -6.09 -13.70
CA ARG A 133 13.55 -5.42 -14.36
C ARG A 133 12.49 -5.02 -13.34
N TYR A 134 11.78 -3.93 -13.59
CA TYR A 134 10.76 -3.45 -12.64
C TYR A 134 9.56 -2.86 -13.34
N HIS A 135 8.44 -2.85 -12.63
CA HIS A 135 7.22 -2.13 -12.94
C HIS A 135 7.01 -1.00 -11.94
N LEU A 136 6.55 0.14 -12.44
CA LEU A 136 6.02 1.19 -11.58
C LEU A 136 4.58 0.86 -11.18
N ASP A 137 4.23 1.15 -9.92
CA ASP A 137 2.87 0.95 -9.42
C ASP A 137 1.84 1.71 -10.25
N ILE A 138 0.78 1.02 -10.68
CA ILE A 138 -0.27 1.58 -11.53
C ILE A 138 -1.02 2.69 -10.82
N THR A 139 -1.41 2.51 -9.56
CA THR A 139 -2.22 3.47 -8.81
C THR A 139 -1.44 4.76 -8.54
N HIS A 140 -0.16 4.63 -8.12
CA HIS A 140 0.72 5.77 -7.90
C HIS A 140 1.04 6.51 -9.20
N SER A 141 1.27 5.80 -10.31
CA SER A 141 1.53 6.40 -11.60
C SER A 141 0.34 7.20 -12.12
N LEU A 142 -0.87 6.64 -12.05
CA LEU A 142 -2.10 7.35 -12.44
C LEU A 142 -2.36 8.57 -11.53
N GLY A 143 -2.13 8.44 -10.22
CA GLY A 143 -2.23 9.55 -9.26
C GLY A 143 -1.25 10.68 -9.57
N MET A 144 -0.01 10.34 -9.94
CA MET A 144 1.02 11.33 -10.34
C MET A 144 0.64 12.06 -11.64
N PHE A 145 0.09 11.36 -12.63
CA PHE A 145 -0.37 12.00 -13.89
C PHE A 145 -1.53 12.95 -13.62
N LEU A 146 -2.51 12.55 -12.78
CA LEU A 146 -3.57 13.44 -12.31
C LEU A 146 -3.01 14.67 -11.63
N GLU A 147 -2.07 14.51 -10.71
CA GLU A 147 -1.45 15.63 -10.00
C GLU A 147 -0.79 16.60 -10.97
N ARG A 148 0.00 16.11 -11.91
CA ARG A 148 0.69 16.94 -12.89
C ARG A 148 -0.28 17.71 -13.81
N THR A 149 -1.41 17.08 -14.15
CA THR A 149 -2.41 17.67 -15.06
C THR A 149 -3.29 18.69 -14.35
N TYR A 150 -3.70 18.44 -13.10
CA TYR A 150 -4.77 19.26 -12.48
C TYR A 150 -4.33 20.15 -11.31
N LYS A 151 -3.19 19.90 -10.67
CA LYS A 151 -2.79 20.58 -9.42
C LYS A 151 -2.70 22.10 -9.56
N SER A 152 -2.27 22.61 -10.70
CA SER A 152 -2.08 24.02 -10.99
C SER A 152 -3.25 24.67 -11.72
N GLU A 153 -4.30 23.92 -12.05
CA GLU A 153 -5.47 24.43 -12.74
C GLU A 153 -6.36 25.24 -11.81
N ASP A 154 -6.80 26.40 -12.26
CA ASP A 154 -7.58 27.37 -11.46
C ASP A 154 -8.89 26.76 -10.94
N ASP A 155 -9.60 25.98 -11.77
CA ASP A 155 -10.84 25.33 -11.39
C ASP A 155 -10.62 24.27 -10.29
N PHE A 156 -9.52 23.49 -10.34
CA PHE A 156 -9.14 22.56 -9.28
C PHE A 156 -8.79 23.28 -7.99
N ILE A 157 -7.97 24.35 -8.08
CA ILE A 157 -7.56 25.18 -6.93
C ILE A 157 -8.80 25.78 -6.26
N ASN A 158 -9.68 26.42 -7.06
CA ASN A 158 -10.89 27.05 -6.55
C ASN A 158 -11.82 26.02 -5.92
N PHE A 159 -12.08 24.90 -6.59
CA PHE A 159 -12.94 23.83 -6.08
C PHE A 159 -12.44 23.28 -4.73
N THR A 160 -11.14 22.95 -4.62
CA THR A 160 -10.55 22.41 -3.38
C THR A 160 -10.52 23.44 -2.25
N LYS A 161 -10.31 24.73 -2.57
CA LYS A 161 -10.41 25.84 -1.62
C LYS A 161 -11.83 25.96 -1.06
N GLN A 162 -12.86 25.96 -1.91
CA GLN A 162 -14.26 26.04 -1.48
C GLN A 162 -14.67 24.84 -0.63
N MET A 163 -14.25 23.62 -0.99
CA MET A 163 -14.49 22.46 -0.14
C MET A 163 -13.88 22.61 1.26
N SER A 164 -12.65 23.12 1.34
CA SER A 164 -11.97 23.36 2.63
C SER A 164 -12.66 24.42 3.46
N LEU A 165 -13.13 25.51 2.82
CA LEU A 165 -13.89 26.56 3.48
C LEU A 165 -15.24 26.05 3.99
N ALA A 166 -15.97 25.24 3.21
CA ALA A 166 -17.21 24.62 3.63
C ALA A 166 -16.97 23.69 4.84
N GLN A 167 -15.95 22.85 4.82
CA GLN A 167 -15.59 22.02 5.97
C GLN A 167 -15.28 22.87 7.22
N PHE A 168 -14.47 23.92 7.08
CA PHE A 168 -14.10 24.79 8.20
C PHE A 168 -15.32 25.49 8.80
N LYS A 169 -16.21 26.05 7.96
CA LYS A 169 -17.37 26.86 8.38
C LYS A 169 -18.52 26.03 8.95
N TYR A 170 -18.73 24.78 8.45
CA TYR A 170 -19.94 24.03 8.71
C TYR A 170 -19.74 22.71 9.50
N ASN A 171 -18.51 22.35 9.87
CA ASN A 171 -18.21 21.07 10.54
C ASN A 171 -18.93 20.87 11.90
N MET A 172 -19.37 21.95 12.53
CA MET A 172 -20.10 21.95 13.82
C MET A 172 -21.57 22.33 13.66
N ARG A 173 -22.08 22.45 12.44
CA ARG A 173 -23.47 22.81 12.16
C ARG A 173 -24.31 21.58 11.82
N LYS A 174 -25.64 21.73 11.83
CA LYS A 174 -26.58 20.64 11.50
C LYS A 174 -26.41 20.11 10.07
N GLU A 175 -25.92 20.93 9.15
CA GLU A 175 -25.65 20.57 7.75
C GLU A 175 -24.34 19.76 7.57
N ALA A 176 -23.56 19.51 8.62
CA ALA A 176 -22.26 18.85 8.56
C ALA A 176 -22.28 17.44 7.92
N TYR A 177 -23.44 16.77 7.91
CA TYR A 177 -23.60 15.46 7.29
C TYR A 177 -23.46 15.47 5.76
N LEU A 178 -23.62 16.63 5.11
CA LEU A 178 -23.45 16.80 3.67
C LEU A 178 -22.05 17.28 3.28
N LEU A 179 -21.15 17.52 4.23
CA LEU A 179 -19.81 18.01 3.93
C LEU A 179 -19.01 17.00 3.10
N PRO A 180 -18.06 17.48 2.29
CA PRO A 180 -17.21 16.62 1.49
C PRO A 180 -16.43 15.62 2.36
N PRO A 181 -16.12 14.44 1.85
CA PRO A 181 -15.26 13.49 2.53
C PRO A 181 -13.92 14.11 2.90
N ARG A 182 -13.43 13.83 4.11
CA ARG A 182 -12.08 14.31 4.51
C ARG A 182 -11.03 13.69 3.63
N GLN A 183 -10.20 14.54 3.05
CA GLN A 183 -9.05 14.09 2.28
C GLN A 183 -7.82 13.97 3.20
N ARG A 184 -7.11 12.85 3.07
CA ARG A 184 -5.80 12.68 3.71
C ARG A 184 -4.75 13.38 2.84
N THR A 185 -3.91 14.22 3.45
CA THR A 185 -2.89 15.04 2.76
C THR A 185 -1.90 14.24 1.92
N ILE A 186 -1.66 12.98 2.29
CA ILE A 186 -0.61 12.12 1.72
C ILE A 186 -1.03 11.41 0.44
N SER A 187 -2.35 11.29 0.21
CA SER A 187 -2.88 10.54 -0.93
C SER A 187 -3.83 11.41 -1.75
N ARG A 188 -3.48 12.69 -1.92
CA ARG A 188 -4.39 13.71 -2.42
C ARG A 188 -5.04 13.31 -3.75
N PHE A 189 -4.24 12.91 -4.74
CA PHE A 189 -4.72 12.58 -6.07
C PHE A 189 -5.20 11.13 -6.22
N ILE A 190 -4.68 10.19 -5.45
CA ILE A 190 -5.15 8.79 -5.41
C ILE A 190 -6.59 8.70 -4.89
N ASN A 191 -6.99 9.61 -3.97
CA ASN A 191 -8.31 9.60 -3.34
C ASN A 191 -9.30 10.62 -3.88
N LEU A 192 -9.03 11.25 -5.03
CA LEU A 192 -9.96 12.19 -5.68
C LEU A 192 -11.32 11.56 -5.99
N ASP A 193 -11.35 10.26 -6.27
CA ASP A 193 -12.58 9.53 -6.60
C ASP A 193 -13.71 9.75 -5.57
N ASN A 194 -13.39 9.77 -4.28
CA ASN A 194 -14.39 10.01 -3.25
C ASN A 194 -14.98 11.43 -3.32
N TRP A 195 -14.17 12.40 -3.63
CA TRP A 195 -14.61 13.80 -3.80
C TRP A 195 -15.44 13.97 -5.04
N VAL A 196 -14.98 13.41 -6.16
CA VAL A 196 -15.69 13.48 -7.43
C VAL A 196 -17.06 12.81 -7.33
N LYS A 197 -17.13 11.61 -6.75
CA LYS A 197 -18.40 10.91 -6.50
C LYS A 197 -19.34 11.69 -5.59
N TRP A 198 -18.79 12.28 -4.52
CA TRP A 198 -19.58 13.13 -3.65
C TRP A 198 -20.11 14.36 -4.38
N ALA A 199 -19.24 15.09 -5.08
CA ALA A 199 -19.59 16.30 -5.79
C ALA A 199 -20.62 16.05 -6.91
N SER A 200 -20.45 14.96 -7.67
CA SER A 200 -21.39 14.56 -8.72
C SER A 200 -22.77 14.26 -8.14
N ARG A 201 -22.84 13.51 -7.02
CA ARG A 201 -24.13 13.22 -6.35
C ARG A 201 -24.79 14.48 -5.79
N VAL A 202 -24.01 15.39 -5.22
CA VAL A 202 -24.53 16.67 -4.73
C VAL A 202 -25.05 17.51 -5.89
N LEU A 203 -24.33 17.57 -7.02
CA LEU A 203 -24.74 18.29 -8.22
C LEU A 203 -26.08 17.77 -8.75
N GLU A 204 -26.24 16.45 -8.86
CA GLU A 204 -27.49 15.80 -9.28
C GLU A 204 -28.69 16.14 -8.37
N LYS A 205 -28.42 16.23 -7.05
CA LYS A 205 -29.47 16.44 -6.05
C LYS A 205 -29.60 17.89 -5.57
N TYR A 206 -28.80 18.82 -6.13
CA TYR A 206 -28.73 20.19 -5.64
C TYR A 206 -30.08 20.90 -5.57
N HIS A 207 -30.96 20.65 -6.55
CA HIS A 207 -32.29 21.29 -6.65
C HIS A 207 -33.27 20.89 -5.54
N ILE A 208 -33.04 19.75 -4.86
CA ILE A 208 -33.91 19.28 -3.78
C ILE A 208 -33.33 19.61 -2.38
N LEU A 209 -32.12 20.17 -2.30
CA LEU A 209 -31.55 20.60 -1.03
C LEU A 209 -32.27 21.80 -0.44
N SER A 210 -32.29 21.89 0.89
CA SER A 210 -32.80 23.08 1.60
C SER A 210 -31.96 24.32 1.29
N LYS A 211 -32.52 25.52 1.49
CA LYS A 211 -31.79 26.79 1.23
C LYS A 211 -30.46 26.86 2.00
N SER A 212 -30.41 26.44 3.26
CA SER A 212 -29.19 26.45 4.07
C SER A 212 -28.11 25.47 3.52
N GLU A 213 -28.52 24.32 2.98
CA GLU A 213 -27.64 23.36 2.36
C GLU A 213 -27.13 23.86 1.01
N GLN A 214 -27.98 24.51 0.21
CA GLN A 214 -27.61 25.14 -1.05
C GLN A 214 -26.62 26.28 -0.81
N GLU A 215 -26.83 27.11 0.22
CA GLU A 215 -25.87 28.15 0.62
C GLU A 215 -24.52 27.57 1.04
N MET A 216 -24.49 26.46 1.76
CA MET A 216 -23.25 25.78 2.12
C MET A 216 -22.50 25.23 0.91
N LEU A 217 -23.22 24.72 -0.09
CA LEU A 217 -22.68 24.02 -1.25
C LEU A 217 -22.82 24.81 -2.55
N PHE A 218 -22.94 26.16 -2.46
CA PHE A 218 -23.16 27.06 -3.61
C PHE A 218 -22.13 26.91 -4.73
N PHE A 219 -20.91 26.48 -4.37
CA PHE A 219 -19.81 26.29 -5.34
C PHE A 219 -19.97 25.04 -6.22
N ILE A 220 -20.83 24.09 -5.83
CA ILE A 220 -21.03 22.86 -6.62
C ILE A 220 -21.60 23.13 -8.00
N PRO A 221 -22.76 23.83 -8.16
CA PRO A 221 -23.25 24.14 -9.50
C PRO A 221 -22.31 25.08 -10.29
N GLN A 222 -21.56 25.97 -9.62
CA GLN A 222 -20.56 26.82 -10.26
C GLN A 222 -19.37 26.01 -10.83
N SER A 223 -19.08 24.85 -10.23
CA SER A 223 -18.01 23.92 -10.65
C SER A 223 -18.54 22.77 -11.51
N ALA A 224 -19.76 22.85 -12.05
CA ALA A 224 -20.41 21.71 -12.74
C ALA A 224 -19.55 21.17 -13.92
N SER A 225 -18.99 22.04 -14.73
CA SER A 225 -18.12 21.65 -15.86
C SER A 225 -16.91 20.84 -15.37
N PHE A 226 -16.22 21.35 -14.35
CA PHE A 226 -15.08 20.67 -13.74
C PHE A 226 -15.46 19.33 -13.11
N ILE A 227 -16.58 19.26 -12.37
CA ILE A 227 -17.08 18.04 -11.73
C ILE A 227 -17.39 16.98 -12.79
N ASN A 228 -18.04 17.37 -13.90
CA ASN A 228 -18.36 16.46 -15.00
C ASN A 228 -17.08 15.94 -15.68
N GLU A 229 -16.11 16.81 -15.96
CA GLU A 229 -14.83 16.41 -16.52
C GLU A 229 -14.12 15.41 -15.60
N MET A 230 -13.99 15.74 -14.32
CA MET A 230 -13.35 14.85 -13.34
C MET A 230 -14.09 13.53 -13.17
N THR A 231 -15.41 13.50 -13.36
CA THR A 231 -16.20 12.27 -13.33
C THR A 231 -15.79 11.33 -14.45
N GLU A 232 -15.65 11.82 -15.69
CA GLU A 232 -15.19 11.01 -16.82
C GLU A 232 -13.73 10.58 -16.67
N VAL A 233 -12.86 11.47 -16.20
CA VAL A 233 -11.46 11.15 -15.92
C VAL A 233 -11.37 10.03 -14.88
N MET A 234 -12.10 10.12 -13.76
CA MET A 234 -12.05 9.11 -12.70
C MET A 234 -12.68 7.78 -13.12
N LYS A 235 -13.71 7.78 -14.00
CA LYS A 235 -14.23 6.54 -14.59
C LYS A 235 -13.15 5.83 -15.41
N CYS A 236 -12.45 6.57 -16.29
CA CYS A 236 -11.36 6.02 -17.10
C CYS A 236 -10.25 5.42 -16.21
N ILE A 237 -9.77 6.17 -15.22
CA ILE A 237 -8.72 5.73 -14.30
C ILE A 237 -9.12 4.48 -13.53
N ARG A 238 -10.33 4.45 -12.95
CA ARG A 238 -10.83 3.27 -12.23
C ARG A 238 -10.96 2.04 -13.11
N HIS A 239 -11.34 2.23 -14.35
CA HIS A 239 -11.40 1.11 -15.30
C HIS A 239 -10.01 0.54 -15.59
N ILE A 240 -9.00 1.40 -15.82
CA ILE A 240 -7.60 0.98 -16.02
C ILE A 240 -7.08 0.24 -14.78
N GLU A 241 -7.25 0.81 -13.58
CA GLU A 241 -6.87 0.15 -12.32
C GLU A 241 -7.53 -1.22 -12.17
N SER A 242 -8.83 -1.31 -12.50
CA SER A 242 -9.57 -2.57 -12.45
C SER A 242 -9.01 -3.61 -13.41
N ILE A 243 -8.75 -3.24 -14.67
CA ILE A 243 -8.14 -4.15 -15.65
C ILE A 243 -6.81 -4.67 -15.10
N CYS A 244 -5.90 -3.77 -14.69
CA CYS A 244 -4.58 -4.16 -14.20
C CYS A 244 -4.62 -5.01 -12.92
N LYS A 245 -5.50 -4.69 -11.97
CA LYS A 245 -5.59 -5.40 -10.69
C LYS A 245 -6.29 -6.76 -10.78
N TYR A 246 -7.26 -6.92 -11.68
CA TYR A 246 -8.03 -8.15 -11.80
C TYR A 246 -7.55 -9.07 -12.93
N HIS A 247 -6.93 -8.51 -13.98
CA HIS A 247 -6.48 -9.28 -15.14
C HIS A 247 -4.95 -9.26 -15.29
N GLY A 248 -4.24 -8.46 -14.49
CA GLY A 248 -2.79 -8.29 -14.58
C GLY A 248 -2.37 -7.40 -15.74
N LEU A 249 -1.06 -7.17 -15.86
CA LEU A 249 -0.43 -6.41 -16.92
C LEU A 249 0.13 -7.36 -17.97
N SER A 250 -0.42 -7.31 -19.16
CA SER A 250 0.00 -8.06 -20.36
C SER A 250 -0.14 -7.19 -21.59
N LYS A 251 0.32 -7.65 -22.77
CA LYS A 251 0.11 -6.93 -24.01
C LYS A 251 -1.38 -6.75 -24.35
N ASP A 252 -2.20 -7.75 -24.06
CA ASP A 252 -3.64 -7.70 -24.33
C ASP A 252 -4.35 -6.73 -23.39
N THR A 253 -4.08 -6.80 -22.07
CA THR A 253 -4.68 -5.86 -21.11
C THR A 253 -4.21 -4.42 -21.34
N ALA A 254 -2.98 -4.22 -21.80
CA ALA A 254 -2.48 -2.91 -22.21
C ALA A 254 -3.28 -2.33 -23.37
N GLN A 255 -3.62 -3.13 -24.38
CA GLN A 255 -4.47 -2.69 -25.50
C GLN A 255 -5.88 -2.30 -25.01
N MET A 256 -6.45 -3.07 -24.07
CA MET A 256 -7.75 -2.72 -23.45
C MET A 256 -7.67 -1.37 -22.72
N CYS A 257 -6.61 -1.15 -21.94
CA CYS A 257 -6.39 0.12 -21.25
C CYS A 257 -6.21 1.29 -22.21
N ILE A 258 -5.38 1.12 -23.26
CA ILE A 258 -5.16 2.15 -24.29
C ILE A 258 -6.48 2.49 -25.00
N LYS A 259 -7.26 1.48 -25.41
CA LYS A 259 -8.57 1.71 -26.02
C LYS A 259 -9.48 2.51 -25.10
N ASN A 260 -9.57 2.16 -23.81
CA ASN A 260 -10.36 2.92 -22.85
C ASN A 260 -9.92 4.40 -22.76
N VAL A 261 -8.63 4.69 -22.78
CA VAL A 261 -8.09 6.06 -22.79
C VAL A 261 -8.48 6.80 -24.07
N LEU A 262 -8.34 6.16 -25.23
CA LEU A 262 -8.71 6.74 -26.52
C LEU A 262 -10.19 7.12 -26.57
N ASP A 263 -11.06 6.22 -26.12
CA ASP A 263 -12.51 6.42 -26.12
C ASP A 263 -12.97 7.47 -25.10
N SER A 264 -12.30 7.57 -23.93
CA SER A 264 -12.78 8.40 -22.82
C SER A 264 -12.12 9.78 -22.74
N LEU A 265 -10.83 9.92 -23.12
CA LEU A 265 -10.06 11.13 -22.84
C LEU A 265 -9.60 11.88 -24.09
N MET A 266 -9.31 11.19 -25.20
CA MET A 266 -8.61 11.82 -26.34
C MET A 266 -9.49 12.75 -27.18
N GLY A 267 -10.80 12.55 -27.19
CA GLY A 267 -11.76 13.41 -27.89
C GLY A 267 -12.25 14.63 -27.10
N GLN A 268 -11.74 14.84 -25.89
CA GLN A 268 -12.23 15.80 -24.90
C GLN A 268 -11.35 17.06 -24.81
N THR A 269 -11.24 17.66 -23.63
CA THR A 269 -10.44 18.85 -23.38
C THR A 269 -8.93 18.63 -23.62
N GLU A 270 -8.16 19.72 -23.81
CA GLU A 270 -6.71 19.62 -24.02
C GLU A 270 -6.00 18.93 -22.84
N ARG A 271 -6.37 19.26 -21.60
CA ARG A 271 -5.78 18.64 -20.40
C ARG A 271 -6.16 17.16 -20.26
N MET A 272 -7.36 16.74 -20.67
CA MET A 272 -7.72 15.33 -20.73
C MET A 272 -6.89 14.58 -21.77
N ARG A 273 -6.63 15.18 -22.94
CA ARG A 273 -5.73 14.59 -23.95
C ARG A 273 -4.30 14.47 -23.44
N ALA A 274 -3.78 15.49 -22.75
CA ALA A 274 -2.44 15.44 -22.15
C ALA A 274 -2.32 14.32 -21.09
N LEU A 275 -3.34 14.18 -20.23
CA LEU A 275 -3.45 13.08 -19.28
C LEU A 275 -3.49 11.73 -20.02
N GLY A 276 -4.35 11.58 -21.03
CA GLY A 276 -4.49 10.36 -21.82
C GLY A 276 -3.17 9.97 -22.49
N THR A 277 -2.44 10.93 -23.08
CA THR A 277 -1.12 10.71 -23.69
C THR A 277 -0.11 10.19 -22.64
N SER A 278 -0.10 10.77 -21.45
CA SER A 278 0.78 10.32 -20.35
C SER A 278 0.48 8.89 -19.92
N ILE A 279 -0.79 8.53 -19.81
CA ILE A 279 -1.24 7.18 -19.45
C ILE A 279 -0.85 6.17 -20.55
N ILE A 280 -1.10 6.49 -21.82
CA ILE A 280 -0.74 5.62 -22.96
C ILE A 280 0.77 5.38 -22.98
N HIS A 281 1.57 6.45 -22.83
CA HIS A 281 3.03 6.34 -22.78
C HIS A 281 3.51 5.43 -21.64
N TYR A 282 2.96 5.60 -20.44
CA TYR A 282 3.26 4.74 -19.30
C TYR A 282 2.94 3.28 -19.60
N ILE A 283 1.71 2.97 -20.00
CA ILE A 283 1.28 1.59 -20.26
C ILE A 283 2.16 0.94 -21.36
N THR A 284 2.44 1.67 -22.42
CA THR A 284 3.28 1.18 -23.52
C THR A 284 4.70 0.86 -23.03
N ASN A 285 5.30 1.69 -22.17
CA ASN A 285 6.61 1.44 -21.60
C ASN A 285 6.62 0.23 -20.65
N GLU A 286 5.58 0.08 -19.82
CA GLU A 286 5.47 -1.03 -18.89
C GLU A 286 5.39 -2.40 -19.59
N VAL A 287 4.73 -2.49 -20.75
CA VAL A 287 4.61 -3.76 -21.48
C VAL A 287 5.68 -4.00 -22.56
N LYS A 288 6.55 -3.02 -22.78
CA LYS A 288 7.57 -3.08 -23.85
C LYS A 288 8.48 -4.31 -23.77
N TRP A 289 8.79 -4.75 -22.56
CA TRP A 289 9.71 -5.85 -22.30
C TRP A 289 9.00 -7.18 -21.92
N LEU A 290 7.66 -7.20 -21.97
CA LEU A 290 6.87 -8.41 -21.72
C LEU A 290 6.84 -9.28 -22.98
N ASP A 291 6.93 -10.60 -22.79
CA ASP A 291 6.66 -11.56 -23.83
C ASP A 291 5.14 -11.73 -24.04
N LYS A 292 4.73 -12.44 -25.08
CA LYS A 292 3.30 -12.60 -25.41
C LYS A 292 2.52 -13.31 -24.32
N GLU A 293 3.15 -14.27 -23.66
CA GLU A 293 2.53 -15.12 -22.64
C GLU A 293 2.65 -14.53 -21.21
N ASP A 294 3.37 -13.40 -21.08
CA ASP A 294 3.58 -12.77 -19.79
C ASP A 294 2.30 -12.06 -19.31
N CYS A 295 2.01 -12.27 -18.04
CA CYS A 295 0.96 -11.55 -17.33
C CYS A 295 1.44 -11.25 -15.92
N HIS A 296 1.83 -10.02 -15.67
CA HIS A 296 2.50 -9.59 -14.45
C HIS A 296 1.55 -8.86 -13.49
N ASN A 297 1.91 -8.84 -12.23
CA ASN A 297 1.33 -7.94 -11.26
C ASN A 297 2.02 -6.56 -11.39
N ASN A 298 1.30 -5.46 -11.18
CA ASN A 298 1.84 -4.10 -11.23
C ASN A 298 1.21 -3.16 -10.19
N SER A 299 0.80 -3.70 -9.04
CA SER A 299 0.26 -2.91 -7.92
C SER A 299 1.01 -3.18 -6.62
N THR A 300 1.26 -2.10 -5.86
CA THR A 300 1.84 -2.13 -4.51
C THR A 300 0.79 -2.13 -3.40
N ASP A 301 -0.51 -2.15 -3.69
CA ASP A 301 -1.60 -2.10 -2.69
C ASP A 301 -1.42 -3.09 -1.55
N ILE A 302 -0.85 -4.26 -1.84
CA ILE A 302 -0.64 -5.29 -0.84
C ILE A 302 0.35 -4.87 0.25
N ILE A 303 1.44 -4.16 -0.10
CA ILE A 303 2.43 -3.72 0.88
C ILE A 303 1.87 -2.57 1.75
N GLU A 304 1.04 -1.68 1.17
CA GLU A 304 0.31 -0.67 1.93
C GLU A 304 -0.63 -1.32 2.96
N SER A 305 -1.33 -2.37 2.55
CA SER A 305 -2.20 -3.14 3.44
C SER A 305 -1.40 -3.82 4.57
N VAL A 306 -0.21 -4.36 4.29
CA VAL A 306 0.71 -4.91 5.29
C VAL A 306 1.16 -3.83 6.26
N PHE A 307 1.57 -2.66 5.78
CA PHE A 307 1.89 -1.52 6.66
C PHE A 307 0.68 -1.06 7.48
N GLY A 308 -0.52 -1.07 6.90
CA GLY A 308 -1.75 -0.73 7.60
C GLY A 308 -2.02 -1.64 8.81
N ILE A 309 -1.76 -2.95 8.68
CA ILE A 309 -1.87 -3.91 9.80
C ILE A 309 -0.87 -3.57 10.91
N PHE A 310 0.37 -3.27 10.55
CA PHE A 310 1.42 -2.93 11.52
C PHE A 310 1.10 -1.60 12.22
N LYS A 311 0.73 -0.57 11.47
CA LYS A 311 0.43 0.77 11.99
C LYS A 311 -0.73 0.78 12.99
N ARG A 312 -1.74 -0.06 12.81
CA ARG A 312 -2.86 -0.20 13.77
C ARG A 312 -2.45 -0.77 15.12
N LYS A 313 -1.35 -1.50 15.17
CA LYS A 313 -0.85 -2.18 16.37
C LYS A 313 0.39 -1.52 16.99
N LYS A 314 0.84 -0.39 16.41
CA LYS A 314 1.96 0.37 16.99
C LYS A 314 1.57 0.99 18.33
N SER A 315 2.57 1.25 19.19
CA SER A 315 2.36 2.01 20.41
C SER A 315 1.79 3.40 20.09
N PRO A 316 0.82 3.90 20.87
CA PRO A 316 0.35 5.28 20.74
C PRO A 316 1.45 6.30 21.08
N ASN A 317 2.42 5.92 21.89
CA ASN A 317 3.58 6.76 22.20
C ASN A 317 4.58 6.73 21.03
N LYS A 318 4.69 7.87 20.34
CA LYS A 318 5.55 8.06 19.17
C LYS A 318 7.04 7.80 19.45
N LEU A 319 7.48 7.93 20.69
CA LEU A 319 8.88 7.75 21.07
C LEU A 319 9.37 6.29 20.99
N TYR A 320 8.45 5.31 21.04
CA TYR A 320 8.84 3.90 20.96
C TYR A 320 9.24 3.43 19.55
N GLY A 321 8.73 4.07 18.52
CA GLY A 321 9.08 3.75 17.11
C GLY A 321 8.75 2.31 16.71
N VAL A 322 9.59 1.74 15.84
CA VAL A 322 9.50 0.35 15.40
C VAL A 322 9.95 -0.57 16.54
N THR A 323 9.22 -1.67 16.74
CA THR A 323 9.52 -2.69 17.75
C THR A 323 9.65 -4.06 17.09
N SER A 324 10.18 -5.06 17.81
CA SER A 324 10.24 -6.45 17.34
C SER A 324 8.88 -7.00 16.89
N TYR A 325 7.78 -6.34 17.25
CA TYR A 325 6.44 -6.71 16.79
C TYR A 325 6.29 -6.65 15.26
N ILE A 326 7.19 -5.96 14.55
CA ILE A 326 7.24 -5.97 13.07
C ILE A 326 7.42 -7.40 12.52
N LEU A 327 8.06 -8.31 13.26
CA LEU A 327 8.16 -9.73 12.93
C LEU A 327 6.79 -10.43 12.81
N SER A 328 5.75 -9.88 13.45
CA SER A 328 4.39 -10.40 13.33
C SER A 328 3.87 -10.37 11.88
N LEU A 329 4.42 -9.48 11.05
CA LEU A 329 4.09 -9.41 9.62
C LEU A 329 4.52 -10.67 8.88
N ALA A 330 5.64 -11.26 9.27
CA ALA A 330 6.17 -12.49 8.68
C ALA A 330 5.55 -13.77 9.28
N SER A 331 4.68 -13.67 10.30
CA SER A 331 4.08 -14.84 10.95
C SER A 331 3.05 -15.58 10.11
N LYS A 332 2.57 -14.98 9.02
CA LYS A 332 1.59 -15.59 8.12
C LYS A 332 2.28 -16.54 7.16
N PRO A 333 1.60 -17.67 6.80
CA PRO A 333 2.17 -18.61 5.85
C PRO A 333 2.40 -17.98 4.48
N ALA A 334 3.46 -18.44 3.84
CA ALA A 334 3.86 -18.03 2.52
C ALA A 334 2.87 -18.48 1.43
N PHE A 335 2.85 -17.78 0.29
CA PHE A 335 2.04 -18.16 -0.86
C PHE A 335 2.37 -19.57 -1.41
N SER A 336 3.60 -20.03 -1.26
CA SER A 336 4.02 -21.39 -1.63
C SER A 336 3.29 -22.48 -0.85
N THR A 337 2.83 -22.18 0.37
CA THR A 337 2.07 -23.15 1.20
C THR A 337 0.62 -23.31 0.77
N ARG A 338 0.10 -22.47 -0.13
CA ARG A 338 -1.24 -22.66 -0.71
C ARG A 338 -1.40 -23.97 -1.46
N ARG A 339 -0.33 -24.46 -2.07
CA ARG A 339 -0.32 -25.72 -2.84
C ARG A 339 -0.23 -26.95 -1.95
N THR A 340 0.13 -26.75 -0.69
CA THR A 340 0.20 -27.83 0.29
C THR A 340 -0.86 -27.61 1.35
N THR A 341 -1.77 -28.55 1.50
CA THR A 341 -2.77 -28.62 2.59
C THR A 341 -2.12 -28.80 3.97
N LYS A 342 -0.80 -28.67 4.08
CA LYS A 342 -0.06 -28.84 5.33
C LYS A 342 -0.44 -27.72 6.30
N LYS A 343 -1.05 -28.09 7.40
CA LYS A 343 -1.27 -27.20 8.55
C LYS A 343 0.09 -26.68 9.03
N VAL A 344 0.14 -25.37 9.34
CA VAL A 344 1.33 -24.77 9.97
C VAL A 344 1.57 -25.45 11.31
N ASP A 345 2.73 -26.09 11.47
CA ASP A 345 3.11 -26.68 12.75
C ASP A 345 3.61 -25.59 13.72
N ILE A 346 2.67 -25.05 14.49
CA ILE A 346 2.96 -24.03 15.48
C ILE A 346 3.95 -24.55 16.53
N LYS A 347 3.88 -25.81 16.93
CA LYS A 347 4.79 -26.41 17.93
C LYS A 347 6.23 -26.36 17.43
N LEU A 348 6.48 -26.77 16.20
CA LEU A 348 7.81 -26.67 15.57
C LEU A 348 8.36 -25.24 15.58
N HIS A 349 7.52 -24.25 15.22
CA HIS A 349 7.92 -22.84 15.26
C HIS A 349 8.32 -22.38 16.68
N LEU A 350 7.59 -22.80 17.71
CA LEU A 350 7.83 -22.40 19.09
C LEU A 350 9.09 -23.07 19.69
N GLU A 351 9.39 -24.30 19.28
CA GLU A 351 10.57 -25.04 19.73
C GLU A 351 11.86 -24.55 19.06
N THR A 352 11.79 -24.22 17.78
CA THR A 352 12.96 -23.80 16.98
C THR A 352 13.47 -22.42 17.40
N VAL A 353 12.58 -21.46 17.72
CA VAL A 353 12.94 -20.08 18.04
C VAL A 353 12.78 -19.80 19.54
N LYS A 354 13.85 -19.37 20.19
CA LYS A 354 13.87 -18.91 21.59
C LYS A 354 13.79 -17.38 21.66
N MET A 355 13.34 -16.82 22.78
CA MET A 355 13.25 -15.34 22.95
C MET A 355 14.60 -14.63 22.80
N LYS A 356 15.72 -15.28 23.16
CA LYS A 356 17.06 -14.77 22.92
C LYS A 356 17.35 -14.50 21.43
N HIS A 357 16.80 -15.32 20.52
CA HIS A 357 16.95 -15.11 19.07
C HIS A 357 16.19 -13.86 18.61
N ILE A 358 15.01 -13.60 19.18
CA ILE A 358 14.24 -12.39 18.92
C ILE A 358 14.98 -11.15 19.45
N SER A 359 15.56 -11.23 20.65
CA SER A 359 16.36 -10.14 21.22
C SER A 359 17.59 -9.84 20.38
N LYS A 360 18.30 -10.88 19.91
CA LYS A 360 19.43 -10.73 18.98
C LYS A 360 18.99 -10.07 17.68
N TRP A 361 17.96 -10.60 17.03
CA TRP A 361 17.44 -10.02 15.79
C TRP A 361 17.04 -8.53 15.98
N ARG A 362 16.40 -8.21 17.10
CA ARG A 362 16.03 -6.83 17.43
C ARG A 362 17.25 -5.91 17.51
N SER A 363 18.31 -6.34 18.20
CA SER A 363 19.53 -5.52 18.36
C SER A 363 20.25 -5.27 17.04
N GLU A 364 20.14 -6.19 16.09
CA GLU A 364 20.79 -6.12 14.77
C GLU A 364 19.94 -5.34 13.73
N ASN A 365 18.61 -5.35 13.84
CA ASN A 365 17.71 -4.90 12.78
C ASN A 365 16.80 -3.70 13.15
N ILE A 366 16.79 -3.28 14.42
CA ILE A 366 15.94 -2.17 14.87
C ILE A 366 16.80 -1.11 15.54
N PRO A 367 16.84 0.13 15.00
CA PRO A 367 17.53 1.25 15.63
C PRO A 367 17.04 1.53 17.06
N GLN A 368 17.89 2.14 17.85
CA GLN A 368 17.56 2.51 19.23
C GLN A 368 16.42 3.53 19.23
N ASN A 369 15.36 3.27 20.01
CA ASN A 369 14.23 4.18 20.10
C ASN A 369 14.57 5.48 20.87
N LEU A 370 13.75 6.52 20.67
CA LEU A 370 13.97 7.83 21.26
C LEU A 370 13.91 7.82 22.80
N VAL A 371 13.12 6.93 23.39
CA VAL A 371 13.07 6.78 24.87
C VAL A 371 14.44 6.34 25.39
N THR A 372 15.03 5.33 24.79
CA THR A 372 16.35 4.83 25.20
C THR A 372 17.45 5.86 24.92
N LYS A 373 17.38 6.58 23.76
CA LYS A 373 18.31 7.69 23.48
C LYS A 373 18.20 8.77 24.57
N ARG A 374 16.96 9.17 24.92
CA ARG A 374 16.70 10.17 25.96
C ARG A 374 17.25 9.75 27.34
N ILE A 375 16.99 8.51 27.75
CA ILE A 375 17.49 7.99 29.04
C ILE A 375 19.00 8.06 29.06
N LYS A 376 19.70 7.65 28.00
CA LYS A 376 21.16 7.70 27.94
C LYS A 376 21.72 9.12 28.07
N VAL A 377 21.08 10.09 27.35
CA VAL A 377 21.53 11.49 27.40
C VAL A 377 21.28 12.14 28.79
N LEU A 378 20.18 11.76 29.44
CA LEU A 378 19.85 12.32 30.78
C LEU A 378 20.54 11.62 31.93
N ALA A 379 21.12 10.45 31.70
CA ALA A 379 21.88 9.69 32.71
C ALA A 379 23.42 9.91 32.63
N SER A 380 23.89 10.57 31.56
CA SER A 380 25.26 11.04 31.38
C SER A 380 25.42 12.43 31.98
#